data_0497d03a987199090a2945502e0443f3
#
_entry.id   0497d03a987199090a2945502e0443f3
#
_cell.length_a   1.000
_cell.length_b   1.000
_cell.length_c   1.000
_cell.angle_alpha   90.00
_cell.angle_beta   90.00
_cell.angle_gamma   90.00
#
_symmetry.space_group_name_H-M   'P 1'
#
loop_
_entity.id
_entity.type
_entity.pdbx_description
1 polymer ?
#
loop_
_entity_poly.entity_id
_entity_poly.type
_entity_poly.pdbx_seq_one_letter_code
_entity_poly.pdbx_strand_id
1 'polypeptide(L)'
;MKTLIEACALGVFLIGATGAQDPTQPVLRKGVSVQMAVADHAVAVPAADSQQATVVAVTADGKLYSGVERVEPGALAKLSAATVYVKADARVPFQQVLAVLDALRGKSVVLLASPLKNVEGPKIQPPYGIEVSVSR
;
A
#
# COMPACT_ATOMS: atom_id res chain seq x y z
N MET A 1 51.82 0.27 -21.03
CA MET A 1 51.40 0.59 -20.79
C MET A 1 50.43 0.91 -20.16
N LYS A 2 50.24 1.18 -19.83
CA LYS A 2 49.53 1.51 -19.40
C LYS A 2 48.41 1.23 -19.19
N THR A 3 48.04 1.22 -19.22
CA THR A 3 47.08 1.06 -19.17
C THR A 3 46.23 0.67 -18.36
N LEU A 4 46.16 0.37 -18.01
CA LEU A 4 45.48 0.00 -17.32
C LEU A 4 44.75 0.39 -16.48
N ILE A 5 44.95 0.62 -16.18
CA ILE A 5 44.64 1.15 -15.33
C ILE A 5 43.43 1.43 -15.08
N GLU A 6 43.14 1.96 -15.58
CA GLU A 6 42.04 2.35 -15.51
C GLU A 6 41.11 1.67 -15.00
N ALA A 7 41.20 0.95 -15.15
CA ALA A 7 40.36 0.11 -14.82
C ALA A 7 39.86 0.26 -13.63
N CYS A 8 40.49 0.27 -13.02
CA CYS A 8 40.13 0.24 -11.84
C CYS A 8 39.09 0.90 -11.47
N ALA A 9 39.18 1.81 -11.80
CA ALA A 9 38.34 2.60 -11.32
C ALA A 9 37.07 2.09 -11.20
N LEU A 10 36.86 1.58 -11.93
CA LEU A 10 35.69 1.21 -11.92
C LEU A 10 35.12 0.72 -10.93
N GLY A 11 35.50 0.13 -10.69
CA GLY A 11 34.87 -0.58 -9.89
C GLY A 11 34.21 -0.07 -8.93
N VAL A 12 34.60 0.44 -8.50
CA VAL A 12 34.20 0.88 -7.50
C VAL A 12 32.96 1.26 -7.34
N PHE A 13 32.77 2.00 -7.63
CA PHE A 13 31.75 2.60 -7.32
C PHE A 13 30.58 1.93 -7.18
N LEU A 14 30.57 1.09 -7.66
CA LEU A 14 29.49 0.43 -7.58
C LEU A 14 28.99 0.22 -6.36
N ILE A 15 29.63 -0.07 -5.62
CA ILE A 15 29.28 -0.35 -4.43
C ILE A 15 28.40 0.51 -3.88
N GLY A 16 28.63 1.61 -3.91
CA GLY A 16 27.89 2.41 -3.16
C GLY A 16 26.50 2.29 -3.44
N ALA A 17 26.31 1.84 -4.49
CA ALA A 17 25.00 1.80 -4.83
C ALA A 17 24.13 1.05 -3.99
N THR A 18 24.59 0.19 -3.35
CA THR A 18 23.71 -0.61 -2.63
C THR A 18 23.13 0.08 -1.51
N GLY A 19 22.89 1.20 -1.54
CA GLY A 19 22.39 1.90 -0.50
C GLY A 19 21.71 1.15 0.57
N ALA A 20 22.28 1.04 1.65
CA ALA A 20 21.66 0.41 2.77
C ALA A 20 20.42 1.18 3.17
N GLN A 21 19.36 0.50 3.42
CA GLN A 21 18.16 1.14 3.90
C GLN A 21 18.38 1.63 5.33
N ASP A 22 18.00 2.86 5.56
CA ASP A 22 18.02 3.41 6.89
C ASP A 22 16.97 2.69 7.75
N PRO A 23 17.35 2.03 8.83
CA PRO A 23 16.40 1.33 9.67
C PRO A 23 15.39 2.25 10.36
N THR A 24 15.62 3.54 10.33
CA THR A 24 14.66 4.49 10.89
C THR A 24 13.62 4.93 9.88
N GLN A 25 13.77 4.58 8.62
CA GLN A 25 12.77 4.91 7.63
C GLN A 25 11.53 4.03 7.79
N PRO A 26 10.35 4.58 7.57
CA PRO A 26 9.15 3.77 7.61
C PRO A 26 9.23 2.71 6.52
N VAL A 27 8.76 1.53 6.84
CA VAL A 27 8.70 0.45 5.87
C VAL A 27 7.81 0.89 4.72
N LEU A 28 8.31 0.72 3.51
CA LEU A 28 7.54 1.05 2.33
C LEU A 28 6.34 0.12 2.26
N ARG A 29 5.18 0.68 2.36
CA ARG A 29 3.95 -0.10 2.25
C ARG A 29 3.75 -0.52 0.82
N LYS A 30 3.17 -1.71 0.68
CA LYS A 30 2.93 -2.27 -0.63
C LYS A 30 2.11 -1.36 -1.52
N GLY A 31 2.49 -1.30 -2.77
CA GLY A 31 1.70 -0.69 -3.80
C GLY A 31 1.83 0.82 -3.86
N VAL A 32 0.88 1.41 -4.55
CA VAL A 32 0.88 2.84 -4.82
C VAL A 32 0.57 3.63 -3.56
N SER A 33 1.24 4.74 -3.38
CA SER A 33 1.04 5.61 -2.23
C SER A 33 -0.21 6.46 -2.39
N VAL A 34 -1.01 6.54 -1.36
CA VAL A 34 -2.20 7.40 -1.31
C VAL A 34 -2.27 8.08 0.05
N GLN A 35 -2.92 9.23 0.11
CA GLN A 35 -3.15 9.93 1.35
C GLN A 35 -4.46 9.45 1.97
N MET A 36 -4.38 8.50 2.88
CA MET A 36 -5.57 7.91 3.49
C MET A 36 -6.27 8.88 4.44
N ALA A 37 -7.58 8.76 4.51
CA ALA A 37 -8.38 9.51 5.47
C ALA A 37 -8.06 9.06 6.90
N VAL A 38 -8.24 9.97 7.85
CA VAL A 38 -8.07 9.69 9.27
C VAL A 38 -9.34 9.08 9.83
N ALA A 39 -9.21 8.04 10.64
CA ALA A 39 -10.33 7.41 11.31
C ALA A 39 -10.01 7.24 12.80
N ASP A 40 -10.94 7.70 13.64
CA ASP A 40 -10.73 7.72 15.08
C ASP A 40 -10.74 6.33 15.70
N HIS A 41 -11.50 5.42 15.12
CA HIS A 41 -11.72 4.09 15.68
C HIS A 41 -11.08 3.00 14.79
N ALA A 42 -10.11 3.36 14.00
CA ALA A 42 -9.37 2.39 13.20
C ALA A 42 -8.52 1.52 14.13
N VAL A 43 -8.48 0.23 13.85
CA VAL A 43 -7.70 -0.73 14.62
C VAL A 43 -6.47 -1.16 13.83
N ALA A 44 -5.45 -1.62 14.52
CA ALA A 44 -4.24 -2.10 13.87
C ALA A 44 -4.53 -3.38 13.07
N VAL A 45 -4.10 -3.42 11.83
CA VAL A 45 -4.28 -4.58 10.94
C VAL A 45 -2.94 -4.96 10.31
N PRO A 46 -2.02 -5.51 11.10
CA PRO A 46 -0.67 -5.82 10.61
C PRO A 46 -0.66 -6.80 9.44
N ALA A 47 -1.70 -7.61 9.30
CA ALA A 47 -1.80 -8.53 8.19
C ALA A 47 -1.82 -7.83 6.81
N ALA A 48 -2.18 -6.56 6.75
CA ALA A 48 -2.16 -5.80 5.51
C ALA A 48 -0.74 -5.57 4.97
N ASP A 49 0.28 -5.67 5.81
CA ASP A 49 1.67 -5.53 5.39
C ASP A 49 2.31 -6.87 5.02
N SER A 50 1.60 -7.98 5.16
CA SER A 50 2.17 -9.28 4.79
C SER A 50 2.38 -9.39 3.29
N GLN A 51 3.32 -10.23 2.89
CA GLN A 51 3.60 -10.42 1.46
C GLN A 51 2.42 -11.01 0.71
N GLN A 52 1.59 -11.78 1.38
CA GLN A 52 0.42 -12.41 0.79
C GLN A 52 -0.81 -11.51 0.75
N ALA A 53 -0.76 -10.35 1.41
CA ALA A 53 -1.90 -9.46 1.46
C ALA A 53 -2.22 -8.88 0.09
N THR A 54 -3.48 -8.91 -0.27
CA THR A 54 -3.97 -8.25 -1.48
C THR A 54 -4.43 -6.84 -1.11
N VAL A 55 -3.72 -5.86 -1.61
CA VAL A 55 -4.01 -4.45 -1.34
C VAL A 55 -4.43 -3.76 -2.63
N VAL A 56 -5.61 -3.17 -2.59
CA VAL A 56 -6.15 -2.38 -3.71
C VAL A 56 -6.05 -0.91 -3.34
N ALA A 57 -5.48 -0.11 -4.20
CA ALA A 57 -5.35 1.33 -3.99
C ALA A 57 -6.27 2.10 -4.94
N VAL A 58 -6.90 3.15 -4.42
CA VAL A 58 -7.69 4.10 -5.22
C VAL A 58 -7.01 5.45 -5.11
N THR A 59 -6.47 5.93 -6.21
CA THR A 59 -5.75 7.21 -6.21
C THR A 59 -6.71 8.39 -6.27
N ALA A 60 -6.20 9.60 -6.04
CA ALA A 60 -7.02 10.80 -6.02
C ALA A 60 -7.76 11.04 -7.36
N ASP A 61 -7.19 10.59 -8.46
CA ASP A 61 -7.82 10.70 -9.77
C ASP A 61 -8.72 9.50 -10.12
N GLY A 62 -8.97 8.63 -9.15
CA GLY A 62 -9.89 7.52 -9.32
C GLY A 62 -9.33 6.28 -9.98
N LYS A 63 -8.05 6.22 -10.20
CA LYS A 63 -7.41 5.02 -10.77
C LYS A 63 -7.27 3.94 -9.72
N LEU A 64 -7.43 2.69 -10.15
CA LEU A 64 -7.33 1.53 -9.28
C LEU A 64 -6.03 0.78 -9.54
N TYR A 65 -5.41 0.33 -8.47
CA TYR A 65 -4.18 -0.47 -8.55
C TYR A 65 -4.30 -1.69 -7.63
N SER A 66 -3.87 -2.84 -8.11
CA SER A 66 -3.67 -4.02 -7.27
C SER A 66 -2.15 -4.18 -7.11
N GLY A 67 -1.66 -3.90 -5.92
CA GLY A 67 -0.23 -3.74 -5.74
C GLY A 67 0.25 -2.52 -6.52
N VAL A 68 1.09 -2.72 -7.51
CA VAL A 68 1.59 -1.64 -8.36
C VAL A 68 0.99 -1.68 -9.77
N GLU A 69 0.17 -2.68 -10.06
CA GLU A 69 -0.44 -2.83 -11.38
C GLU A 69 -1.77 -2.13 -11.45
N ARG A 70 -1.97 -1.36 -12.51
CA ARG A 70 -3.26 -0.72 -12.73
C ARG A 70 -4.29 -1.76 -13.13
N VAL A 71 -5.46 -1.69 -12.53
CA VAL A 71 -6.55 -2.63 -12.78
C VAL A 71 -7.86 -1.88 -13.04
N GLU A 72 -8.78 -2.55 -13.73
CA GLU A 72 -10.12 -2.04 -13.94
C GLU A 72 -11.07 -2.58 -12.86
N PRO A 73 -12.18 -1.89 -12.57
CA PRO A 73 -13.11 -2.33 -11.54
C PRO A 73 -13.58 -3.78 -11.70
N GLY A 74 -13.79 -4.22 -12.94
CA GLY A 74 -14.22 -5.60 -13.19
C GLY A 74 -13.21 -6.65 -12.79
N ALA A 75 -11.94 -6.31 -12.75
CA ALA A 75 -10.90 -7.24 -12.34
C ALA A 75 -10.92 -7.50 -10.82
N LEU A 76 -11.51 -6.62 -10.03
CA LEU A 76 -11.57 -6.78 -8.59
C LEU A 76 -12.40 -7.99 -8.17
N ALA A 77 -13.47 -8.26 -8.89
CA ALA A 77 -14.31 -9.41 -8.61
C ALA A 77 -13.60 -10.74 -8.85
N LYS A 78 -12.55 -10.72 -9.67
CA LYS A 78 -11.79 -11.91 -10.03
C LYS A 78 -10.61 -12.18 -9.10
N LEU A 79 -10.35 -11.33 -8.12
CA LEU A 79 -9.29 -11.54 -7.17
C LEU A 79 -9.55 -12.81 -6.37
N SER A 80 -8.53 -13.64 -6.23
CA SER A 80 -8.67 -14.92 -5.51
C SER A 80 -8.63 -14.76 -4.00
N ALA A 81 -8.18 -13.61 -3.51
CA ALA A 81 -8.04 -13.40 -2.07
C ALA A 81 -9.40 -13.37 -1.38
N ALA A 82 -9.48 -14.01 -0.22
CA ALA A 82 -10.69 -13.96 0.62
C ALA A 82 -10.81 -12.62 1.35
N THR A 83 -9.69 -12.02 1.70
CA THR A 83 -9.64 -10.72 2.35
C THR A 83 -8.90 -9.74 1.48
N VAL A 84 -9.47 -8.58 1.25
CA VAL A 84 -8.87 -7.52 0.44
C VAL A 84 -8.77 -6.25 1.29
N TYR A 85 -7.58 -5.67 1.29
CA TYR A 85 -7.31 -4.41 1.98
C TYR A 85 -7.41 -3.28 0.96
N VAL A 86 -8.28 -2.31 1.22
CA VAL A 86 -8.49 -1.18 0.31
C VAL A 86 -7.93 0.08 0.93
N LYS A 87 -7.05 0.76 0.22
CA LYS A 87 -6.58 2.08 0.63
C LYS A 87 -7.02 3.10 -0.42
N ALA A 88 -7.79 4.06 0.01
CA ALA A 88 -8.31 5.10 -0.86
C ALA A 88 -7.72 6.45 -0.48
N ASP A 89 -7.41 7.26 -1.49
CA ASP A 89 -6.98 8.63 -1.24
C ASP A 89 -8.17 9.44 -0.69
N ALA A 90 -7.91 10.25 0.32
CA ALA A 90 -8.95 11.05 0.97
C ALA A 90 -9.62 12.05 0.03
N ARG A 91 -8.99 12.33 -1.11
CA ARG A 91 -9.52 13.28 -2.10
C ARG A 91 -10.37 12.62 -3.18
N VAL A 92 -10.42 11.29 -3.22
CA VAL A 92 -11.21 10.58 -4.22
C VAL A 92 -12.69 10.74 -3.88
N PRO A 93 -13.57 10.91 -4.88
CA PRO A 93 -15.01 10.96 -4.61
C PRO A 93 -15.49 9.66 -3.97
N PHE A 94 -16.33 9.78 -2.95
CA PHE A 94 -16.85 8.63 -2.22
C PHE A 94 -17.56 7.62 -3.13
N GLN A 95 -18.20 8.11 -4.19
CA GLN A 95 -18.86 7.24 -5.15
C GLN A 95 -17.91 6.23 -5.78
N GLN A 96 -16.64 6.60 -6.00
CA GLN A 96 -15.67 5.67 -6.55
C GLN A 96 -15.24 4.63 -5.53
N VAL A 97 -15.17 5.01 -4.26
CA VAL A 97 -14.91 4.05 -3.18
C VAL A 97 -16.04 3.05 -3.08
N LEU A 98 -17.29 3.51 -3.17
CA LEU A 98 -18.45 2.61 -3.17
C LEU A 98 -18.41 1.63 -4.34
N ALA A 99 -18.01 2.08 -5.51
CA ALA A 99 -17.91 1.20 -6.67
C ALA A 99 -16.87 0.09 -6.45
N VAL A 100 -15.77 0.40 -5.77
CA VAL A 100 -14.75 -0.59 -5.43
C VAL A 100 -15.29 -1.59 -4.41
N LEU A 101 -15.96 -1.11 -3.38
CA LEU A 101 -16.54 -1.98 -2.36
C LEU A 101 -17.62 -2.89 -2.96
N ASP A 102 -18.43 -2.36 -3.86
CA ASP A 102 -19.45 -3.13 -4.54
C ASP A 102 -18.83 -4.23 -5.43
N ALA A 103 -17.74 -3.93 -6.09
CA ALA A 103 -17.02 -4.92 -6.89
C ALA A 103 -16.40 -6.02 -6.03
N LEU A 104 -16.15 -5.75 -4.75
CA LEU A 104 -15.57 -6.72 -3.82
C LEU A 104 -16.63 -7.45 -2.99
N ARG A 105 -17.89 -7.40 -3.38
CA ARG A 105 -18.95 -8.13 -2.68
C ARG A 105 -18.60 -9.61 -2.56
N GLY A 106 -18.92 -10.18 -1.43
CA GLY A 106 -18.63 -11.59 -1.14
C GLY A 106 -17.23 -11.83 -0.58
N LYS A 107 -16.43 -10.78 -0.46
CA LYS A 107 -15.10 -10.86 0.15
C LYS A 107 -15.10 -10.11 1.47
N SER A 108 -14.16 -10.44 2.34
CA SER A 108 -13.91 -9.65 3.53
C SER A 108 -13.09 -8.42 3.12
N VAL A 109 -13.56 -7.24 3.44
CA VAL A 109 -12.90 -6.00 3.03
C VAL A 109 -12.49 -5.21 4.27
N VAL A 110 -11.24 -4.79 4.29
CA VAL A 110 -10.73 -3.89 5.32
C VAL A 110 -10.33 -2.58 4.64
N LEU A 111 -11.00 -1.50 5.01
CA LEU A 111 -10.66 -0.19 4.48
C LEU A 111 -9.55 0.40 5.35
N LEU A 112 -8.39 0.60 4.75
CA LEU A 112 -7.24 1.15 5.46
C LEU A 112 -7.42 2.64 5.70
N ALA A 113 -7.00 3.09 6.86
CA ALA A 113 -7.13 4.47 7.28
C ALA A 113 -5.88 4.89 8.06
N SER A 114 -5.70 6.19 8.21
CA SER A 114 -4.66 6.71 9.07
C SER A 114 -5.20 6.84 10.49
N PRO A 115 -4.44 6.46 11.51
CA PRO A 115 -4.86 6.68 12.89
C PRO A 115 -4.77 8.16 13.24
N LEU A 116 -5.37 8.54 14.35
CA LEU A 116 -5.21 9.89 14.89
C LEU A 116 -3.73 10.20 15.14
N LYS A 117 -3.35 11.44 14.92
CA LYS A 117 -1.94 11.88 15.00
C LYS A 117 -1.29 11.68 16.36
N ASN A 118 -2.10 11.52 17.39
CA ASN A 118 -1.60 11.42 18.77
C ASN A 118 -1.46 9.99 19.28
N VAL A 119 -1.40 9.02 18.38
CA VAL A 119 -1.15 7.65 18.80
C VAL A 119 0.33 7.55 19.15
N GLU A 120 0.61 7.54 20.45
CA GLU A 120 1.95 7.25 20.92
C GLU A 120 2.24 5.79 20.68
N GLY A 121 3.36 5.51 20.08
CA GLY A 121 3.70 4.14 19.76
C GLY A 121 5.06 4.05 19.11
N PRO A 122 5.47 2.86 18.75
CA PRO A 122 6.75 2.65 18.08
C PRO A 122 6.81 3.45 16.78
N LYS A 123 8.00 3.84 16.40
CA LYS A 123 8.22 4.65 15.18
C LYS A 123 7.66 3.99 13.92
N ILE A 124 7.66 2.68 13.90
CA ILE A 124 7.06 1.91 12.80
C ILE A 124 5.71 1.42 13.30
N GLN A 125 4.68 2.00 12.77
CA GLN A 125 3.32 1.62 13.14
C GLN A 125 2.74 0.66 12.11
N PRO A 126 1.95 -0.32 12.55
CA PRO A 126 1.24 -1.20 11.62
C PRO A 126 0.20 -0.40 10.84
N PRO A 127 -0.29 -0.92 9.73
CA PRO A 127 -1.44 -0.32 9.07
C PRO A 127 -2.66 -0.38 9.98
N TYR A 128 -3.52 0.61 9.87
CA TYR A 128 -4.78 0.68 10.58
C TYR A 128 -5.92 0.59 9.59
N GLY A 129 -7.05 0.09 10.02
CA GLY A 129 -8.20 -0.06 9.15
C GLY A 129 -9.49 -0.30 9.88
N ILE A 130 -10.55 -0.34 9.11
CA ILE A 130 -11.92 -0.61 9.57
C ILE A 130 -12.47 -1.73 8.70
N GLU A 131 -13.01 -2.75 9.35
CA GLU A 131 -13.64 -3.84 8.61
C GLU A 131 -14.98 -3.38 8.05
N VAL A 132 -15.20 -3.65 6.77
CA VAL A 132 -16.41 -3.24 6.08
C VAL A 132 -17.18 -4.48 5.63
N SER A 133 -18.40 -4.60 6.09
CA SER A 133 -19.28 -5.68 5.65
C SER A 133 -20.06 -5.23 4.42
N VAL A 134 -19.80 -5.89 3.31
CA VAL A 134 -20.53 -5.63 2.07
C VAL A 134 -21.52 -6.77 1.89
N SER A 135 -22.76 -6.52 2.27
CA SER A 135 -23.81 -7.53 2.15
C SER A 135 -24.24 -7.73 0.71
N ARG A 136 -24.73 -8.92 0.42
CA ARG A 136 -25.29 -9.22 -0.91
C ARG A 136 -26.65 -8.61 -1.09
#